data_ce1e2c5e8aa21fe6c985a58adf247cd2
#
_entry.id   ce1e2c5e8aa21fe6c985a58adf247cd2
#
_cell.length_a   1.000
_cell.length_b   1.000
_cell.length_c   1.000
_cell.angle_alpha   90.00
_cell.angle_beta   90.00
_cell.angle_gamma   90.00
#
_symmetry.space_group_name_H-M   'P 1'
#
loop_
_entity.id
_entity.type
_entity.pdbx_description
1 polymer ?
#
loop_
_entity_poly.entity_id
_entity_poly.type
_entity_poly.pdbx_seq_one_letter_code
_entity_poly.pdbx_strand_id
1 'polypeptide(L)'
;TGSHNPPDYNGLKMVIDATTLSGDDIQRLRARIERDELASGSGTLRTEDISRAYLDRIVGDVKLARPMRIAIDCGNGVAGAFAPELYRRLGCNVVELFCDVDGNFPNHHPDPSQPKNLEDLRRRLAQGDCELGLAFDGDGDRLGVVTPAGNIIYADRQLMLFAADVLTRTPGATIIYDVKSTRNLKPWIVRHGGVPMLWKTGHSLIKAK
;
A
#
# COMPACT_ATOMS: atom_id res chain seq x y z
N THR A 1 5.80 3.88 -10.40
CA THR A 1 4.96 3.20 -11.38
C THR A 1 3.50 3.40 -11.04
N GLY A 2 2.61 3.34 -12.00
CA GLY A 2 1.18 3.21 -11.75
C GLY A 2 0.84 1.72 -11.82
N SER A 3 0.82 1.05 -10.67
CA SER A 3 0.70 -0.42 -10.57
C SER A 3 -0.57 -1.01 -11.19
N HIS A 4 -1.56 -0.16 -11.45
CA HIS A 4 -2.84 -0.52 -12.08
C HIS A 4 -2.92 -0.09 -13.55
N ASN A 5 -1.84 0.40 -14.13
CA ASN A 5 -1.77 0.72 -15.57
C ASN A 5 -1.39 -0.54 -16.36
N PRO A 6 -1.66 -0.56 -17.68
CA PRO A 6 -1.13 -1.58 -18.58
C PRO A 6 0.41 -1.69 -18.50
N PRO A 7 1.01 -2.86 -18.81
CA PRO A 7 2.44 -3.11 -18.61
C PRO A 7 3.38 -2.23 -19.42
N ASP A 8 2.90 -1.58 -20.46
CA ASP A 8 3.64 -0.62 -21.29
C ASP A 8 3.67 0.81 -20.70
N TYR A 9 2.94 1.05 -19.61
CA TYR A 9 2.93 2.33 -18.89
C TYR A 9 3.87 2.29 -17.70
N ASN A 10 4.99 3.01 -17.80
CA ASN A 10 5.98 3.12 -16.73
C ASN A 10 5.99 4.52 -16.13
N GLY A 11 6.29 4.62 -14.86
CA GLY A 11 6.40 5.88 -14.15
C GLY A 11 7.31 5.79 -12.95
N LEU A 12 7.88 6.91 -12.56
CA LEU A 12 8.76 7.06 -11.42
C LEU A 12 8.20 8.11 -10.46
N LYS A 13 8.16 7.78 -9.18
CA LYS A 13 7.92 8.75 -8.12
C LYS A 13 9.29 9.19 -7.57
N MET A 14 9.59 10.48 -7.67
CA MET A 14 10.90 11.02 -7.29
C MET A 14 10.80 11.83 -6.01
N VAL A 15 11.72 11.56 -5.10
CA VAL A 15 11.91 12.34 -3.87
C VAL A 15 13.36 12.80 -3.85
N ILE A 16 13.57 14.13 -3.80
CA ILE A 16 14.90 14.75 -3.73
C ILE A 16 14.92 15.63 -2.50
N ASP A 17 15.91 15.46 -1.65
CA ASP A 17 16.07 16.20 -0.40
C ASP A 17 14.76 16.24 0.43
N ALA A 18 14.21 15.05 0.69
CA ALA A 18 12.94 14.84 1.39
C ALA A 18 11.70 15.50 0.74
N THR A 19 11.84 16.10 -0.45
CA THR A 19 10.74 16.74 -1.17
C THR A 19 10.26 15.86 -2.32
N THR A 20 8.98 15.51 -2.32
CA THR A 20 8.37 14.77 -3.42
C THR A 20 8.11 15.71 -4.60
N LEU A 21 8.74 15.42 -5.74
CA LEU A 21 8.56 16.24 -6.94
C LEU A 21 7.14 16.12 -7.48
N SER A 22 6.52 17.25 -7.81
CA SER A 22 5.15 17.29 -8.35
C SER A 22 4.92 18.55 -9.18
N GLY A 23 3.86 18.54 -10.00
CA GLY A 23 3.44 19.74 -10.75
C GLY A 23 4.58 20.35 -11.58
N ASP A 24 4.93 21.58 -11.26
CA ASP A 24 5.92 22.37 -12.01
C ASP A 24 7.33 21.78 -11.97
N ASP A 25 7.70 21.06 -10.90
CA ASP A 25 9.00 20.38 -10.82
C ASP A 25 9.14 19.31 -11.91
N ILE A 26 8.09 18.52 -12.10
CA ILE A 26 8.04 17.51 -13.17
C ILE A 26 8.08 18.16 -14.55
N GLN A 27 7.36 19.28 -14.74
CA GLN A 27 7.38 20.01 -16.01
C GLN A 27 8.77 20.61 -16.29
N ARG A 28 9.49 21.08 -15.26
CA ARG A 28 10.88 21.54 -15.41
C ARG A 28 11.82 20.41 -15.84
N LEU A 29 11.67 19.22 -15.26
CA LEU A 29 12.44 18.03 -15.68
C LEU A 29 12.15 17.68 -17.13
N ARG A 30 10.88 17.65 -17.52
CA ARG A 30 10.47 17.39 -18.90
C ARG A 30 11.13 18.40 -19.86
N ALA A 31 11.04 19.69 -19.57
CA ALA A 31 11.62 20.74 -20.42
C ALA A 31 13.14 20.60 -20.57
N ARG A 32 13.86 20.17 -19.51
CA ARG A 32 15.31 19.89 -19.59
C ARG A 32 15.62 18.69 -20.49
N ILE A 33 14.82 17.62 -20.38
CA ILE A 33 14.96 16.43 -21.24
C ILE A 33 14.71 16.81 -22.72
N GLU A 34 13.66 17.56 -23.00
CA GLU A 34 13.30 17.99 -24.34
C GLU A 34 14.39 18.91 -24.99
N ARG A 35 15.15 19.63 -24.16
CA ARG A 35 16.27 20.50 -24.62
C ARG A 35 17.64 19.83 -24.56
N ASP A 36 17.68 18.53 -24.19
CA ASP A 36 18.94 17.79 -23.98
C ASP A 36 19.90 18.44 -22.96
N GLU A 37 19.32 19.17 -21.99
CA GLU A 37 20.05 19.81 -20.90
C GLU A 37 20.38 18.81 -19.78
N LEU A 38 21.07 17.72 -20.12
CA LEU A 38 21.41 16.64 -19.21
C LEU A 38 22.90 16.67 -18.86
N ALA A 39 23.20 16.34 -17.61
CA ALA A 39 24.59 16.17 -17.22
C ALA A 39 25.16 14.90 -17.85
N SER A 40 26.37 14.99 -18.37
CA SER A 40 27.13 13.87 -18.89
C SER A 40 28.33 13.56 -17.99
N GLY A 41 28.75 12.32 -17.94
CA GLY A 41 29.89 11.89 -17.14
C GLY A 41 30.07 10.40 -17.15
N SER A 42 31.14 9.93 -16.49
CA SER A 42 31.37 8.53 -16.22
C SER A 42 31.03 8.21 -14.76
N GLY A 43 30.52 7.01 -14.53
CA GLY A 43 30.16 6.54 -13.19
C GLY A 43 30.24 5.03 -13.09
N THR A 44 29.99 4.51 -11.89
CA THR A 44 29.89 3.08 -11.64
C THR A 44 28.47 2.72 -11.19
N LEU A 45 27.97 1.59 -11.69
CA LEU A 45 26.72 1.00 -11.22
C LEU A 45 27.03 -0.14 -10.25
N ARG A 46 26.38 -0.11 -9.08
CA ARG A 46 26.39 -1.21 -8.11
C ARG A 46 24.95 -1.66 -7.88
N THR A 47 24.72 -2.95 -7.94
CA THR A 47 23.43 -3.57 -7.60
C THR A 47 23.58 -4.28 -6.27
N GLU A 48 22.57 -4.17 -5.41
CA GLU A 48 22.54 -4.82 -4.10
C GLU A 48 21.13 -5.39 -3.85
N ASP A 49 21.08 -6.66 -3.43
CA ASP A 49 19.83 -7.28 -2.98
C ASP A 49 19.55 -6.90 -1.53
N ILE A 50 18.51 -6.08 -1.32
CA ILE A 50 18.07 -5.63 0.01
C ILE A 50 16.90 -6.44 0.57
N SER A 51 16.43 -7.48 -0.10
CA SER A 51 15.22 -8.24 0.25
C SER A 51 15.27 -8.73 1.68
N ARG A 52 16.39 -9.35 2.09
CA ARG A 52 16.54 -9.84 3.47
C ARG A 52 16.53 -8.70 4.48
N ALA A 53 17.29 -7.65 4.23
CA ALA A 53 17.38 -6.49 5.14
C ALA A 53 16.01 -5.80 5.29
N TYR A 54 15.22 -5.72 4.22
CA TYR A 54 13.86 -5.19 4.21
C TYR A 54 12.93 -6.02 5.11
N LEU A 55 12.91 -7.35 4.91
CA LEU A 55 12.09 -8.26 5.73
C LEU A 55 12.53 -8.23 7.21
N ASP A 56 13.82 -8.27 7.49
CA ASP A 56 14.39 -8.22 8.84
C ASP A 56 13.98 -6.92 9.56
N ARG A 57 14.01 -5.79 8.85
CA ARG A 57 13.59 -4.50 9.39
C ARG A 57 12.12 -4.52 9.83
N ILE A 58 11.22 -5.02 9.00
CA ILE A 58 9.78 -5.06 9.32
C ILE A 58 9.50 -6.04 10.46
N VAL A 59 10.06 -7.23 10.41
CA VAL A 59 9.89 -8.25 11.46
C VAL A 59 10.44 -7.78 12.81
N GLY A 60 11.49 -6.96 12.78
CA GLY A 60 12.06 -6.34 13.98
C GLY A 60 11.13 -5.31 14.62
N ASP A 61 10.37 -4.57 13.82
CA ASP A 61 9.50 -3.48 14.29
C ASP A 61 8.08 -3.95 14.64
N VAL A 62 7.58 -4.99 13.96
CA VAL A 62 6.19 -5.44 14.09
C VAL A 62 6.11 -6.72 14.91
N LYS A 63 5.26 -6.73 15.94
CA LYS A 63 4.95 -7.92 16.73
C LYS A 63 3.45 -8.13 16.77
N LEU A 64 3.03 -9.28 16.30
CA LEU A 64 1.62 -9.68 16.39
C LEU A 64 1.31 -10.17 17.80
N ALA A 65 0.11 -9.87 18.29
CA ALA A 65 -0.36 -10.32 19.60
C ALA A 65 -0.52 -11.86 19.66
N ARG A 66 -0.80 -12.49 18.52
CA ARG A 66 -0.92 -13.94 18.37
C ARG A 66 -0.73 -14.36 16.91
N PRO A 67 -0.41 -15.63 16.67
CA PRO A 67 -0.50 -16.20 15.33
C PRO A 67 -1.91 -16.11 14.76
N MET A 68 -2.01 -15.97 13.44
CA MET A 68 -3.28 -15.94 12.70
C MET A 68 -3.16 -16.77 11.43
N ARG A 69 -4.25 -17.38 10.99
CA ARG A 69 -4.33 -17.95 9.65
C ARG A 69 -4.97 -16.95 8.70
N ILE A 70 -4.23 -16.52 7.70
CA ILE A 70 -4.62 -15.46 6.78
C ILE A 70 -4.53 -15.93 5.32
N ALA A 71 -5.42 -15.43 4.48
CA ALA A 71 -5.30 -15.56 3.04
C ALA A 71 -4.69 -14.28 2.46
N ILE A 72 -3.68 -14.43 1.60
CA ILE A 72 -3.00 -13.32 0.93
C ILE A 72 -3.21 -13.45 -0.58
N ASP A 73 -3.74 -12.42 -1.20
CA ASP A 73 -3.90 -12.31 -2.64
C ASP A 73 -2.99 -11.20 -3.16
N CYS A 74 -2.00 -11.56 -3.96
CA CYS A 74 -1.05 -10.60 -4.54
C CYS A 74 -1.39 -10.24 -5.99
N GLY A 75 -2.44 -10.82 -6.59
CA GLY A 75 -2.84 -10.55 -7.97
C GLY A 75 -1.70 -10.66 -8.98
N ASN A 76 -0.72 -11.52 -8.74
CA ASN A 76 0.53 -11.66 -9.48
C ASN A 76 1.44 -10.40 -9.44
N GLY A 77 1.18 -9.46 -8.54
CA GLY A 77 2.02 -8.28 -8.32
C GLY A 77 3.29 -8.58 -7.53
N VAL A 78 4.18 -7.58 -7.44
CA VAL A 78 5.50 -7.72 -6.79
C VAL A 78 5.41 -8.01 -5.29
N ALA A 79 4.28 -7.73 -4.64
CA ALA A 79 4.03 -8.11 -3.26
C ALA A 79 4.16 -9.63 -3.04
N GLY A 80 3.92 -10.45 -4.07
CA GLY A 80 4.07 -11.91 -4.02
C GLY A 80 5.47 -12.37 -3.63
N ALA A 81 6.50 -11.62 -4.01
CA ALA A 81 7.88 -11.93 -3.66
C ALA A 81 8.21 -11.71 -2.18
N PHE A 82 7.40 -10.95 -1.44
CA PHE A 82 7.73 -10.53 -0.08
C PHE A 82 6.64 -10.82 0.95
N ALA A 83 5.38 -10.56 0.63
CA ALA A 83 4.29 -10.62 1.60
C ALA A 83 4.10 -12.01 2.21
N PRO A 84 4.08 -13.13 1.47
CA PRO A 84 3.93 -14.45 2.08
C PRO A 84 5.01 -14.77 3.11
N GLU A 85 6.28 -14.53 2.76
CA GLU A 85 7.42 -14.74 3.65
C GLU A 85 7.37 -13.83 4.87
N LEU A 86 7.07 -12.54 4.66
CA LEU A 86 6.96 -11.55 5.73
C LEU A 86 5.93 -12.00 6.79
N TYR A 87 4.72 -12.35 6.36
CA TYR A 87 3.67 -12.75 7.30
C TYR A 87 3.97 -14.09 7.98
N ARG A 88 4.63 -15.04 7.32
CA ARG A 88 5.12 -16.26 7.97
C ARG A 88 6.15 -15.95 9.05
N ARG A 89 7.09 -15.07 8.79
CA ARG A 89 8.09 -14.63 9.75
C ARG A 89 7.49 -13.85 10.93
N LEU A 90 6.34 -13.22 10.73
CA LEU A 90 5.53 -12.62 11.80
C LEU A 90 4.70 -13.65 12.58
N GLY A 91 4.76 -14.92 12.21
CA GLY A 91 4.08 -16.03 12.91
C GLY A 91 2.71 -16.40 12.31
N CYS A 92 2.33 -15.86 11.17
CA CYS A 92 1.07 -16.21 10.51
C CYS A 92 1.17 -17.54 9.75
N ASN A 93 0.06 -18.29 9.70
CA ASN A 93 -0.16 -19.36 8.72
C ASN A 93 -0.77 -18.72 7.47
N VAL A 94 -0.02 -18.73 6.37
CA VAL A 94 -0.37 -18.02 5.14
C VAL A 94 -0.91 -18.97 4.09
N VAL A 95 -2.09 -18.66 3.58
CA VAL A 95 -2.68 -19.25 2.38
C VAL A 95 -2.49 -18.27 1.23
N GLU A 96 -1.78 -18.71 0.20
CA GLU A 96 -1.40 -17.86 -0.93
C GLU A 96 -2.41 -17.96 -2.08
N LEU A 97 -2.73 -16.79 -2.67
CA LEU A 97 -3.45 -16.66 -3.92
C LEU A 97 -2.62 -15.74 -4.84
N PHE A 98 -2.31 -16.23 -6.03
CA PHE A 98 -1.67 -15.46 -7.10
C PHE A 98 -0.40 -14.72 -6.66
N CYS A 99 0.45 -15.41 -5.87
CA CYS A 99 1.68 -14.83 -5.33
C CYS A 99 2.90 -15.00 -6.25
N ASP A 100 2.80 -15.78 -7.34
CA ASP A 100 3.83 -15.81 -8.37
C ASP A 100 3.82 -14.49 -9.14
N VAL A 101 4.97 -13.80 -9.18
CA VAL A 101 5.08 -12.50 -9.83
C VAL A 101 5.02 -12.62 -11.34
N ASP A 102 3.99 -12.06 -11.97
CA ASP A 102 3.80 -12.03 -13.42
C ASP A 102 3.16 -10.70 -13.84
N GLY A 103 3.92 -9.86 -14.55
CA GLY A 103 3.47 -8.56 -15.03
C GLY A 103 2.32 -8.59 -16.05
N ASN A 104 1.91 -9.77 -16.53
CA ASN A 104 0.71 -9.93 -17.36
C ASN A 104 -0.58 -10.08 -16.56
N PHE A 105 -0.49 -10.27 -15.24
CA PHE A 105 -1.64 -10.42 -14.32
C PHE A 105 -2.68 -11.43 -14.80
N PRO A 106 -2.31 -12.72 -14.99
CA PRO A 106 -3.15 -13.70 -15.70
C PRO A 106 -4.44 -14.08 -14.96
N ASN A 107 -4.57 -13.81 -13.68
CA ASN A 107 -5.73 -14.21 -12.89
C ASN A 107 -6.76 -13.10 -12.76
N HIS A 108 -6.37 -11.96 -12.22
CA HIS A 108 -7.20 -10.76 -12.16
C HIS A 108 -6.32 -9.51 -12.11
N HIS A 109 -6.91 -8.37 -12.44
CA HIS A 109 -6.20 -7.09 -12.32
C HIS A 109 -5.89 -6.78 -10.84
N PRO A 110 -4.62 -6.45 -10.49
CA PRO A 110 -4.20 -6.25 -9.10
C PRO A 110 -4.61 -4.85 -8.58
N ASP A 111 -5.91 -4.63 -8.47
CA ASP A 111 -6.51 -3.43 -7.89
C ASP A 111 -7.53 -3.83 -6.82
N PRO A 112 -7.14 -3.85 -5.53
CA PRO A 112 -8.01 -4.24 -4.43
C PRO A 112 -9.11 -3.22 -4.11
N SER A 113 -9.12 -2.06 -4.75
CA SER A 113 -10.21 -1.09 -4.65
C SER A 113 -11.49 -1.54 -5.37
N GLN A 114 -11.37 -2.49 -6.30
CA GLN A 114 -12.45 -3.02 -7.10
C GLN A 114 -12.98 -4.32 -6.50
N PRO A 115 -14.24 -4.39 -6.04
CA PRO A 115 -14.80 -5.61 -5.42
C PRO A 115 -14.68 -6.87 -6.29
N LYS A 116 -14.78 -6.73 -7.61
CA LYS A 116 -14.65 -7.85 -8.56
C LYS A 116 -13.29 -8.54 -8.49
N ASN A 117 -12.24 -7.80 -8.16
CA ASN A 117 -10.87 -8.33 -8.06
C ASN A 117 -10.62 -9.02 -6.70
N LEU A 118 -11.58 -8.99 -5.79
CA LEU A 118 -11.52 -9.64 -4.47
C LEU A 118 -12.38 -10.91 -4.40
N GLU A 119 -13.00 -11.33 -5.50
CA GLU A 119 -13.92 -12.48 -5.51
C GLU A 119 -13.21 -13.81 -5.19
N ASP A 120 -12.00 -14.02 -5.68
CA ASP A 120 -11.22 -15.22 -5.37
C ASP A 120 -10.82 -15.25 -3.90
N LEU A 121 -10.38 -14.13 -3.35
CA LEU A 121 -10.07 -13.99 -1.93
C LEU A 121 -11.32 -14.23 -1.07
N ARG A 122 -12.47 -13.66 -1.42
CA ARG A 122 -13.74 -13.89 -0.72
C ARG A 122 -14.15 -15.35 -0.77
N ARG A 123 -14.02 -16.01 -1.94
CA ARG A 123 -14.31 -17.45 -2.12
C ARG A 123 -13.37 -18.30 -1.26
N ARG A 124 -12.10 -17.91 -1.15
CA ARG A 124 -11.15 -18.58 -0.28
C ARG A 124 -11.53 -18.45 1.20
N LEU A 125 -11.92 -17.25 1.64
CA LEU A 125 -12.36 -17.01 3.02
C LEU A 125 -13.65 -17.76 3.38
N ALA A 126 -14.55 -17.93 2.43
CA ALA A 126 -15.79 -18.68 2.62
C ALA A 126 -15.58 -20.16 2.99
N GLN A 127 -14.36 -20.71 2.82
CA GLN A 127 -13.99 -22.05 3.30
C GLN A 127 -13.90 -22.12 4.83
N GLY A 128 -13.86 -20.96 5.52
CA GLY A 128 -14.05 -20.86 6.97
C GLY A 128 -12.81 -21.14 7.82
N ASP A 129 -11.64 -21.33 7.22
CA ASP A 129 -10.40 -21.66 7.94
C ASP A 129 -9.39 -20.49 8.04
N CYS A 130 -9.69 -19.33 7.43
CA CYS A 130 -8.89 -18.13 7.52
C CYS A 130 -9.62 -17.04 8.31
N GLU A 131 -8.88 -16.33 9.15
CA GLU A 131 -9.38 -15.27 10.02
C GLU A 131 -9.40 -13.89 9.33
N LEU A 132 -8.65 -13.74 8.25
CA LEU A 132 -8.50 -12.47 7.53
C LEU A 132 -8.05 -12.72 6.10
N GLY A 133 -8.51 -11.90 5.17
CA GLY A 133 -8.01 -11.81 3.80
C GLY A 133 -7.33 -10.47 3.55
N LEU A 134 -6.15 -10.52 2.96
CA LEU A 134 -5.33 -9.36 2.57
C LEU A 134 -5.11 -9.43 1.06
N ALA A 135 -5.39 -8.32 0.35
CA ALA A 135 -5.13 -8.20 -1.07
C ALA A 135 -4.21 -7.01 -1.34
N PHE A 136 -3.20 -7.22 -2.17
CA PHE A 136 -2.23 -6.20 -2.54
C PHE A 136 -2.43 -5.77 -3.99
N ASP A 137 -2.12 -4.51 -4.29
CA ASP A 137 -2.05 -4.06 -5.67
C ASP A 137 -0.70 -4.40 -6.31
N GLY A 138 -0.53 -4.07 -7.60
CA GLY A 138 0.59 -4.52 -8.40
C GLY A 138 1.98 -4.16 -7.85
N ASP A 139 2.15 -3.00 -7.22
CA ASP A 139 3.39 -2.59 -6.56
C ASP A 139 3.35 -2.70 -5.02
N GLY A 140 2.24 -3.19 -4.46
CA GLY A 140 2.07 -3.47 -3.04
C GLY A 140 1.91 -2.23 -2.15
N ASP A 141 1.61 -1.05 -2.73
CA ASP A 141 1.42 0.18 -1.94
C ASP A 141 -0.02 0.38 -1.44
N ARG A 142 -0.96 -0.47 -1.89
CA ARG A 142 -2.36 -0.47 -1.44
C ARG A 142 -2.77 -1.83 -0.89
N LEU A 143 -3.58 -1.78 0.16
CA LEU A 143 -4.07 -2.95 0.87
C LEU A 143 -5.60 -2.99 0.84
N GLY A 144 -6.14 -4.08 0.32
CA GLY A 144 -7.52 -4.50 0.52
C GLY A 144 -7.62 -5.44 1.71
N VAL A 145 -8.63 -5.27 2.53
CA VAL A 145 -8.90 -6.14 3.68
C VAL A 145 -10.28 -6.74 3.57
N VAL A 146 -10.37 -8.06 3.72
CA VAL A 146 -11.64 -8.80 3.65
C VAL A 146 -11.81 -9.64 4.91
N THR A 147 -12.99 -9.55 5.53
CA THR A 147 -13.33 -10.35 6.72
C THR A 147 -13.69 -11.79 6.32
N PRO A 148 -13.70 -12.76 7.26
CA PRO A 148 -14.16 -14.12 6.99
C PRO A 148 -15.59 -14.20 6.42
N ALA A 149 -16.45 -13.25 6.79
CA ALA A 149 -17.81 -13.14 6.25
C ALA A 149 -17.88 -12.53 4.84
N GLY A 150 -16.73 -12.26 4.19
CA GLY A 150 -16.66 -11.69 2.86
C GLY A 150 -16.89 -10.17 2.79
N ASN A 151 -16.95 -9.47 3.93
CA ASN A 151 -17.10 -8.01 3.93
C ASN A 151 -15.77 -7.32 3.62
N ILE A 152 -15.80 -6.38 2.68
CA ILE A 152 -14.65 -5.56 2.32
C ILE A 152 -14.54 -4.40 3.31
N ILE A 153 -13.37 -4.22 3.93
CA ILE A 153 -13.05 -3.08 4.77
C ILE A 153 -12.30 -2.06 3.91
N TYR A 154 -13.01 -1.07 3.42
CA TYR A 154 -12.45 -0.03 2.55
C TYR A 154 -11.39 0.83 3.28
N ALA A 155 -10.48 1.44 2.51
CA ALA A 155 -9.31 2.16 3.02
C ALA A 155 -9.68 3.29 4.01
N ASP A 156 -10.78 3.99 3.80
CA ASP A 156 -11.26 5.02 4.73
C ASP A 156 -11.74 4.44 6.08
N ARG A 157 -12.22 3.19 6.10
CA ARG A 157 -12.56 2.44 7.32
C ARG A 157 -11.30 1.92 8.00
N GLN A 158 -10.31 1.48 7.24
CA GLN A 158 -8.99 1.13 7.77
C GLN A 158 -8.35 2.36 8.43
N LEU A 159 -8.47 3.55 7.81
CA LEU A 159 -7.98 4.80 8.40
C LEU A 159 -8.69 5.12 9.74
N MET A 160 -9.98 4.79 9.90
CA MET A 160 -10.65 4.95 11.20
C MET A 160 -9.99 4.07 12.28
N LEU A 161 -9.66 2.82 11.95
CA LEU A 161 -8.98 1.90 12.87
C LEU A 161 -7.59 2.43 13.24
N PHE A 162 -6.78 2.80 12.23
CA PHE A 162 -5.42 3.32 12.45
C PHE A 162 -5.42 4.64 13.22
N ALA A 163 -6.36 5.54 12.92
CA ALA A 163 -6.50 6.80 13.65
C ALA A 163 -6.82 6.56 15.14
N ALA A 164 -7.72 5.64 15.45
CA ALA A 164 -8.04 5.31 16.83
C ALA A 164 -6.80 4.78 17.58
N ASP A 165 -6.03 3.85 16.97
CA ASP A 165 -4.81 3.32 17.58
C ASP A 165 -3.72 4.38 17.76
N VAL A 166 -3.44 5.19 16.73
CA VAL A 166 -2.45 6.27 16.81
C VAL A 166 -2.79 7.27 17.92
N LEU A 167 -4.08 7.64 18.02
CA LEU A 167 -4.54 8.62 19.02
C LEU A 167 -4.46 8.12 20.46
N THR A 168 -4.38 6.82 20.70
CA THR A 168 -4.07 6.30 22.05
C THR A 168 -2.64 6.61 22.48
N ARG A 169 -1.71 6.68 21.53
CA ARG A 169 -0.28 6.93 21.77
C ARG A 169 0.12 8.39 21.59
N THR A 170 -0.63 9.12 20.75
CA THR A 170 -0.38 10.52 20.44
C THR A 170 -1.68 11.32 20.48
N PRO A 171 -2.24 11.58 21.68
CA PRO A 171 -3.46 12.38 21.84
C PRO A 171 -3.29 13.77 21.21
N GLY A 172 -4.34 14.27 20.55
CA GLY A 172 -4.30 15.57 19.88
C GLY A 172 -3.63 15.55 18.50
N ALA A 173 -3.13 14.40 18.01
CA ALA A 173 -2.53 14.33 16.68
C ALA A 173 -3.53 14.72 15.58
N THR A 174 -3.00 15.39 14.55
CA THR A 174 -3.76 15.70 13.33
C THR A 174 -3.84 14.47 12.43
N ILE A 175 -5.08 14.08 12.07
CA ILE A 175 -5.33 13.02 11.09
C ILE A 175 -5.76 13.66 9.78
N ILE A 176 -4.91 13.53 8.76
CA ILE A 176 -5.16 14.09 7.42
C ILE A 176 -5.91 13.05 6.58
N TYR A 177 -6.94 13.50 5.87
CA TYR A 177 -7.73 12.68 4.95
C TYR A 177 -8.27 13.51 3.79
N ASP A 178 -8.73 12.87 2.72
CA ASP A 178 -9.26 13.55 1.55
C ASP A 178 -10.78 13.42 1.41
N VAL A 179 -11.32 14.10 0.40
CA VAL A 179 -12.77 14.17 0.13
C VAL A 179 -13.41 12.81 -0.21
N LYS A 180 -12.64 11.82 -0.59
CA LYS A 180 -13.13 10.45 -0.90
C LYS A 180 -13.42 9.63 0.35
N SER A 181 -12.98 10.10 1.50
CA SER A 181 -13.19 9.41 2.78
C SER A 181 -14.62 9.55 3.28
N THR A 182 -15.08 8.55 4.03
CA THR A 182 -16.40 8.58 4.65
C THR A 182 -16.61 9.80 5.54
N ARG A 183 -17.79 10.39 5.49
CA ARG A 183 -18.18 11.49 6.40
C ARG A 183 -18.13 11.12 7.89
N ASN A 184 -18.12 9.83 8.20
CA ASN A 184 -18.03 9.34 9.58
C ASN A 184 -16.59 9.49 10.15
N LEU A 185 -15.59 9.70 9.32
CA LEU A 185 -14.19 9.80 9.75
C LEU A 185 -13.94 11.03 10.64
N LYS A 186 -14.50 12.19 10.28
CA LYS A 186 -14.35 13.41 11.08
C LYS A 186 -14.86 13.26 12.52
N PRO A 187 -16.12 12.85 12.78
CA PRO A 187 -16.60 12.65 14.14
C PRO A 187 -15.87 11.52 14.87
N TRP A 188 -15.40 10.51 14.15
CA TRP A 188 -14.60 9.43 14.72
C TRP A 188 -13.26 9.93 15.28
N ILE A 189 -12.52 10.75 14.51
CA ILE A 189 -11.24 11.33 14.92
C ILE A 189 -11.43 12.21 16.16
N VAL A 190 -12.46 13.08 16.15
CA VAL A 190 -12.77 13.96 17.30
C VAL A 190 -13.10 13.12 18.55
N ARG A 191 -13.89 12.08 18.40
CA ARG A 191 -14.25 11.17 19.52
C ARG A 191 -13.05 10.50 20.16
N HIS A 192 -11.98 10.24 19.37
CA HIS A 192 -10.75 9.64 19.86
C HIS A 192 -9.68 10.68 20.28
N GLY A 193 -10.06 11.97 20.37
CA GLY A 193 -9.19 13.04 20.86
C GLY A 193 -8.20 13.56 19.82
N GLY A 194 -8.46 13.35 18.52
CA GLY A 194 -7.63 13.86 17.43
C GLY A 194 -8.19 15.11 16.76
N VAL A 195 -7.37 15.72 15.90
CA VAL A 195 -7.73 16.88 15.08
C VAL A 195 -7.94 16.42 13.62
N PRO A 196 -9.20 16.43 13.11
CA PRO A 196 -9.47 16.04 11.74
C PRO A 196 -9.08 17.15 10.75
N MET A 197 -8.30 16.80 9.72
CA MET A 197 -7.89 17.74 8.67
C MET A 197 -8.26 17.19 7.29
N LEU A 198 -9.26 17.80 6.66
CA LEU A 198 -9.57 17.55 5.25
C LEU A 198 -8.56 18.27 4.36
N TRP A 199 -7.88 17.53 3.48
CA TRP A 199 -6.86 18.10 2.60
C TRP A 199 -7.06 17.68 1.14
N LYS A 200 -6.28 18.29 0.24
CA LYS A 200 -6.30 17.99 -1.19
C LYS A 200 -5.91 16.54 -1.44
N THR A 201 -6.63 15.87 -2.34
CA THR A 201 -6.31 14.51 -2.78
C THR A 201 -4.97 14.48 -3.53
N GLY A 202 -4.16 13.49 -3.22
CA GLY A 202 -2.87 13.21 -3.86
C GLY A 202 -1.76 12.99 -2.84
N HIS A 203 -0.99 11.90 -3.03
CA HIS A 203 0.04 11.50 -2.07
C HIS A 203 1.11 12.59 -1.86
N SER A 204 1.50 13.30 -2.95
CA SER A 204 2.49 14.38 -2.87
C SER A 204 1.97 15.56 -2.04
N LEU A 205 0.68 15.90 -2.22
CA LEU A 205 0.03 17.02 -1.50
C LEU A 205 -0.20 16.71 -0.02
N ILE A 206 -0.51 15.44 0.30
CA ILE A 206 -0.69 14.99 1.69
C ILE A 206 0.67 14.91 2.39
N LYS A 207 1.71 14.41 1.70
CA LYS A 207 3.07 14.34 2.27
C LYS A 207 3.70 15.71 2.51
N ALA A 208 3.36 16.71 1.69
CA ALA A 208 3.83 18.07 1.85
C ALA A 208 3.12 18.85 2.98
N LYS A 209 2.01 18.29 3.52
CA LYS A 209 1.23 18.90 4.60
C LYS A 209 1.66 18.38 5.97
#